data_46c7ee9e1e205d032abea9895a317ae0
#
_entry.id   46c7ee9e1e205d032abea9895a317ae0
#
_cell.length_a   1.000
_cell.length_b   1.000
_cell.length_c   1.000
_cell.angle_alpha   90.00
_cell.angle_beta   90.00
_cell.angle_gamma   90.00
#
_symmetry.space_group_name_H-M   'P 1'
#
loop_
_entity.id
_entity.type
_entity.pdbx_description
1 polymer ?
#
loop_
_entity_poly.entity_id
_entity_poly.type
_entity_poly.pdbx_seq_one_letter_code
_entity_poly.pdbx_strand_id
1 'polypeptide(L)'
;MSNLNQIKEEICDIGRRLYNRGFAAANDGNISCRIDENLIVCTPTGICKGFMKPDDLCVVDMTANQIAGHRTVLPSSPSGRQPTSEIRQHIAIMKHRSDVKAVVHCHPPHATAFGMVREAIPQCLMPEAEINLGDVPIAKYTVPGGQEFADALLPFLDKTDIIIQANHGTVSYGPTVEQAYFLVETLDAYCNIVMLARSLGKVQYFTREEARELLELKKRMGLKDPRMEMKDCELCANAVFRESWQETGVGNRAFSPPMFRDGEPELDREHLVKTITEQVMQALGRR
;
A
#
# COMPACT_ATOMS: atom_id res chain seq x y z
N MET A 1 11.95 11.67 27.90
CA MET A 1 12.79 12.41 26.92
C MET A 1 13.58 11.50 25.97
N SER A 2 14.13 10.37 26.44
CA SER A 2 14.85 9.41 25.56
C SER A 2 14.01 8.87 24.40
N ASN A 3 12.74 8.57 24.62
CA ASN A 3 11.86 7.98 23.59
C ASN A 3 11.56 8.95 22.42
N LEU A 4 11.35 10.25 22.67
CA LEU A 4 11.02 11.20 21.60
C LEU A 4 12.19 11.48 20.67
N ASN A 5 13.39 11.67 21.22
CA ASN A 5 14.57 11.89 20.39
C ASN A 5 14.87 10.66 19.53
N GLN A 6 14.69 9.47 20.08
CA GLN A 6 14.83 8.22 19.34
C GLN A 6 13.81 8.12 18.19
N ILE A 7 12.53 8.46 18.42
CA ILE A 7 11.50 8.51 17.36
C ILE A 7 11.87 9.52 16.27
N LYS A 8 12.36 10.69 16.65
CA LYS A 8 12.80 11.71 15.70
C LYS A 8 13.98 11.24 14.84
N GLU A 9 14.96 10.58 15.45
CA GLU A 9 16.10 9.99 14.73
C GLU A 9 15.64 8.88 13.77
N GLU A 10 14.72 8.02 14.21
CA GLU A 10 14.12 6.96 13.37
C GLU A 10 13.39 7.58 12.17
N ILE A 11 12.57 8.60 12.36
CA ILE A 11 11.89 9.31 11.26
C ILE A 11 12.91 9.90 10.27
N CYS A 12 13.99 10.49 10.75
CA CYS A 12 15.04 11.03 9.89
C CYS A 12 15.79 9.92 9.15
N ASP A 13 16.03 8.77 9.77
CA ASP A 13 16.66 7.63 9.13
C ASP A 13 15.78 7.05 8.03
N ILE A 14 14.50 6.80 8.31
CA ILE A 14 13.54 6.35 7.29
C ILE A 14 13.40 7.39 6.18
N GLY A 15 13.39 8.68 6.48
CA GLY A 15 13.42 9.74 5.47
C GLY A 15 14.61 9.63 4.51
N ARG A 16 15.81 9.32 5.01
CA ARG A 16 17.01 9.07 4.18
C ARG A 16 16.85 7.81 3.32
N ARG A 17 16.29 6.73 3.88
CA ARG A 17 16.04 5.50 3.13
C ARG A 17 15.05 5.74 1.98
N LEU A 18 13.93 6.44 2.23
CA LEU A 18 12.97 6.82 1.21
C LEU A 18 13.61 7.64 0.08
N TYR A 19 14.41 8.64 0.43
CA TYR A 19 15.14 9.46 -0.54
C TYR A 19 16.14 8.64 -1.36
N ASN A 20 16.95 7.82 -0.72
CA ASN A 20 17.96 6.99 -1.37
C ASN A 20 17.37 5.92 -2.29
N ARG A 21 16.16 5.43 -1.98
CA ARG A 21 15.39 4.51 -2.83
C ARG A 21 14.67 5.21 -3.99
N GLY A 22 14.66 6.56 -4.01
CA GLY A 22 13.88 7.31 -4.99
C GLY A 22 12.37 7.30 -4.73
N PHE A 23 11.95 6.99 -3.49
CA PHE A 23 10.53 6.95 -3.09
C PHE A 23 10.02 8.33 -2.67
N ALA A 24 10.90 9.27 -2.42
CA ALA A 24 10.61 10.65 -2.04
C ALA A 24 11.50 11.60 -2.84
N ALA A 25 11.03 12.03 -4.01
CA ALA A 25 11.75 12.98 -4.84
C ALA A 25 11.63 14.40 -4.25
N ALA A 26 12.68 15.19 -4.35
CA ALA A 26 12.73 16.56 -3.87
C ALA A 26 12.20 16.68 -2.42
N ASN A 27 11.00 17.23 -2.22
CA ASN A 27 10.35 17.41 -0.92
C ASN A 27 9.11 16.52 -0.72
N ASP A 28 8.89 15.55 -1.60
CA ASP A 28 7.76 14.64 -1.56
C ASP A 28 7.78 13.71 -0.34
N GLY A 29 6.62 13.10 -0.08
CA GLY A 29 6.43 12.15 0.99
C GLY A 29 6.39 12.77 2.40
N ASN A 30 5.90 12.02 3.35
CA ASN A 30 5.82 12.44 4.75
C ASN A 30 5.71 11.23 5.68
N ILE A 31 6.17 11.42 6.91
CA ILE A 31 6.23 10.39 7.95
C ILE A 31 5.68 10.99 9.22
N SER A 32 4.93 10.20 9.99
CA SER A 32 4.50 10.58 11.32
C SER A 32 4.54 9.41 12.30
N CYS A 33 4.70 9.73 13.57
CA CYS A 33 4.64 8.75 14.65
C CYS A 33 3.91 9.33 15.87
N ARG A 34 2.97 8.56 16.42
CA ARG A 34 2.25 8.90 17.64
C ARG A 34 3.20 8.78 18.84
N ILE A 35 3.28 9.82 19.64
CA ILE A 35 4.10 9.88 20.87
C ILE A 35 3.28 9.38 22.06
N ASP A 36 2.06 9.85 22.16
CA ASP A 36 1.09 9.50 23.19
C ASP A 36 -0.35 9.54 22.61
N GLU A 37 -1.36 9.52 23.47
CA GLU A 37 -2.77 9.54 23.05
C GLU A 37 -3.16 10.78 22.24
N ASN A 38 -2.49 11.91 22.45
CA ASN A 38 -2.86 13.22 21.92
C ASN A 38 -1.84 13.85 20.98
N LEU A 39 -0.61 13.33 20.95
CA LEU A 39 0.52 13.97 20.27
C LEU A 39 1.14 13.08 19.19
N ILE A 40 1.46 13.72 18.08
CA ILE A 40 2.10 13.12 16.91
C ILE A 40 3.32 13.94 16.54
N VAL A 41 4.46 13.28 16.35
CA VAL A 41 5.62 13.85 15.64
C VAL A 41 5.46 13.60 14.15
N CYS A 42 5.70 14.59 13.31
CA CYS A 42 5.62 14.48 11.87
C CYS A 42 6.70 15.27 11.14
N THR A 43 6.94 14.88 9.90
CA THR A 43 7.83 15.62 9.00
C THR A 43 7.23 16.98 8.63
N PRO A 44 8.05 18.02 8.43
CA PRO A 44 7.58 19.31 7.97
C PRO A 44 7.28 19.31 6.46
N THR A 45 6.45 20.25 6.04
CA THR A 45 6.25 20.54 4.61
C THR A 45 7.51 21.18 4.00
N GLY A 46 7.69 21.01 2.68
CA GLY A 46 8.71 21.72 1.90
C GLY A 46 10.17 21.34 2.20
N ILE A 47 10.43 20.22 2.88
CA ILE A 47 11.80 19.76 3.15
C ILE A 47 12.08 18.41 2.47
N CYS A 48 13.28 18.26 1.92
CA CYS A 48 13.76 16.99 1.41
C CYS A 48 13.95 15.97 2.55
N LYS A 49 13.31 14.82 2.43
CA LYS A 49 13.32 13.78 3.48
C LYS A 49 14.70 13.18 3.71
N GLY A 50 15.57 13.21 2.69
CA GLY A 50 16.94 12.72 2.79
C GLY A 50 17.87 13.56 3.66
N PHE A 51 17.51 14.82 3.93
CA PHE A 51 18.38 15.78 4.61
C PHE A 51 17.77 16.37 5.88
N MET A 52 16.63 15.82 6.36
CA MET A 52 16.01 16.25 7.60
C MET A 52 16.91 15.99 8.82
N LYS A 53 16.77 16.86 9.79
CA LYS A 53 17.35 16.73 11.14
C LYS A 53 16.23 16.59 12.17
N PRO A 54 16.47 15.99 13.35
CA PRO A 54 15.49 15.85 14.41
C PRO A 54 14.80 17.16 14.81
N ASP A 55 15.51 18.28 14.73
CA ASP A 55 14.99 19.62 15.06
C ASP A 55 14.08 20.20 13.96
N ASP A 56 14.07 19.64 12.77
CA ASP A 56 13.15 20.04 11.71
C ASP A 56 11.73 19.51 11.93
N LEU A 57 11.58 18.42 12.70
CA LEU A 57 10.31 17.73 12.88
C LEU A 57 9.33 18.54 13.73
N CYS A 58 8.05 18.48 13.33
CA CYS A 58 6.95 19.16 13.98
C CYS A 58 6.21 18.25 14.95
N VAL A 59 5.57 18.83 15.96
CA VAL A 59 4.63 18.15 16.85
C VAL A 59 3.26 18.75 16.65
N VAL A 60 2.25 17.90 16.47
CA VAL A 60 0.85 18.26 16.30
C VAL A 60 -0.02 17.48 17.26
N ASP A 61 -1.22 18.00 17.54
CA ASP A 61 -2.27 17.27 18.26
C ASP A 61 -3.12 16.41 17.28
N MET A 62 -4.04 15.63 17.83
CA MET A 62 -4.98 14.79 17.06
C MET A 62 -6.04 15.60 16.29
N THR A 63 -5.99 16.92 16.30
CA THR A 63 -6.84 17.85 15.52
C THR A 63 -6.06 18.58 14.43
N ALA A 64 -4.79 18.21 14.24
CA ALA A 64 -3.83 18.81 13.32
C ALA A 64 -3.34 20.22 13.71
N ASN A 65 -3.58 20.68 14.92
CA ASN A 65 -3.02 21.93 15.40
C ASN A 65 -1.55 21.71 15.79
N GLN A 66 -0.70 22.58 15.27
CA GLN A 66 0.70 22.60 15.70
C GLN A 66 0.79 23.10 17.13
N ILE A 67 1.44 22.32 17.99
CA ILE A 67 1.60 22.69 19.40
C ILE A 67 2.77 23.65 19.52
N ALA A 68 2.45 24.92 19.74
CA ALA A 68 3.42 25.94 20.04
C ALA A 68 3.92 25.78 21.49
N GLY A 69 5.18 25.39 21.66
CA GLY A 69 5.89 25.47 22.92
C GLY A 69 5.11 24.99 24.14
N HIS A 70 4.80 23.71 24.23
CA HIS A 70 4.32 23.17 25.50
C HIS A 70 5.45 23.37 26.55
N ARG A 71 5.17 24.17 27.53
CA ARG A 71 6.15 24.66 28.55
C ARG A 71 6.91 23.58 29.28
N THR A 72 6.63 22.34 29.08
CA THR A 72 7.21 21.23 29.82
C THR A 72 8.02 20.24 29.00
N VAL A 73 7.86 20.11 27.67
CA VAL A 73 8.51 19.00 26.96
C VAL A 73 9.01 19.31 25.54
N LEU A 74 8.37 20.17 24.70
CA LEU A 74 8.76 20.25 23.29
C LEU A 74 8.45 21.61 22.63
N PRO A 75 9.41 22.25 21.94
CA PRO A 75 9.10 23.24 20.93
C PRO A 75 8.40 22.56 19.74
N SER A 76 7.37 23.20 19.21
CA SER A 76 6.57 22.69 18.08
C SER A 76 7.39 22.33 16.83
N SER A 77 8.42 23.08 16.58
CA SER A 77 9.57 22.85 15.73
C SER A 77 10.63 23.88 16.12
N PRO A 78 11.82 23.48 16.60
CA PRO A 78 12.91 24.42 16.89
C PRO A 78 13.30 25.25 15.67
N SER A 79 13.12 24.73 14.45
CA SER A 79 13.41 25.42 13.19
C SER A 79 12.28 26.34 12.68
N GLY A 80 11.13 26.44 13.39
CA GLY A 80 9.98 27.25 12.96
C GLY A 80 9.21 26.68 11.75
N ARG A 81 9.39 25.40 11.42
CA ARG A 81 8.76 24.76 10.27
C ARG A 81 7.27 24.46 10.52
N GLN A 82 6.53 24.32 9.44
CA GLN A 82 5.12 23.91 9.46
C GLN A 82 5.01 22.39 9.23
N PRO A 83 4.06 21.71 9.86
CA PRO A 83 3.81 20.29 9.66
C PRO A 83 3.41 19.99 8.21
N THR A 84 3.57 18.73 7.81
CA THR A 84 3.13 18.29 6.48
C THR A 84 1.67 18.67 6.20
N SER A 85 1.38 19.11 4.96
CA SER A 85 0.04 19.47 4.51
C SER A 85 -0.94 18.27 4.51
N GLU A 86 -0.41 17.04 4.52
CA GLU A 86 -1.20 15.81 4.49
C GLU A 86 -1.38 15.16 5.87
N ILE A 87 -1.09 15.88 6.95
CA ILE A 87 -1.18 15.34 8.30
C ILE A 87 -2.58 14.78 8.65
N ARG A 88 -3.64 15.29 7.99
CA ARG A 88 -5.00 14.85 8.23
C ARG A 88 -5.23 13.38 7.89
N GLN A 89 -4.62 12.87 6.80
CA GLN A 89 -4.73 11.45 6.47
C GLN A 89 -4.03 10.56 7.54
N HIS A 90 -2.88 11.00 8.08
CA HIS A 90 -2.19 10.27 9.14
C HIS A 90 -3.02 10.22 10.41
N ILE A 91 -3.62 11.34 10.79
CA ILE A 91 -4.52 11.44 11.94
C ILE A 91 -5.76 10.57 11.75
N ALA A 92 -6.37 10.55 10.55
CA ALA A 92 -7.55 9.74 10.26
C ALA A 92 -7.23 8.23 10.43
N ILE A 93 -6.08 7.77 9.89
CA ILE A 93 -5.62 6.40 10.07
C ILE A 93 -5.43 6.08 11.56
N MET A 94 -4.70 6.93 12.30
CA MET A 94 -4.42 6.71 13.71
C MET A 94 -5.66 6.78 14.61
N LYS A 95 -6.69 7.55 14.20
CA LYS A 95 -7.98 7.58 14.91
C LYS A 95 -8.80 6.33 14.68
N HIS A 96 -8.79 5.82 13.45
CA HIS A 96 -9.52 4.62 13.07
C HIS A 96 -8.87 3.35 13.65
N ARG A 97 -7.54 3.27 13.60
CA ARG A 97 -6.72 2.13 14.03
C ARG A 97 -5.92 2.49 15.27
N SER A 98 -6.40 2.11 16.45
CA SER A 98 -5.73 2.38 17.74
C SER A 98 -4.38 1.64 17.90
N ASP A 99 -4.19 0.53 17.20
CA ASP A 99 -2.94 -0.24 17.14
C ASP A 99 -1.85 0.43 16.28
N VAL A 100 -2.23 1.36 15.40
CA VAL A 100 -1.28 2.10 14.54
C VAL A 100 -0.64 3.26 15.30
N LYS A 101 0.68 3.28 15.31
CA LYS A 101 1.47 4.38 15.87
C LYS A 101 2.22 5.18 14.80
N ALA A 102 2.52 4.59 13.66
CA ALA A 102 3.31 5.24 12.62
C ALA A 102 2.62 5.15 11.25
N VAL A 103 2.81 6.20 10.45
CA VAL A 103 2.32 6.30 9.07
C VAL A 103 3.43 6.83 8.19
N VAL A 104 3.64 6.18 7.05
CA VAL A 104 4.59 6.56 5.99
C VAL A 104 3.83 6.76 4.69
N HIS A 105 3.93 7.96 4.13
CA HIS A 105 3.45 8.27 2.79
C HIS A 105 4.62 8.63 1.88
N CYS A 106 4.67 8.04 0.70
CA CYS A 106 5.69 8.31 -0.31
C CYS A 106 5.23 7.87 -1.71
N HIS A 107 6.07 8.12 -2.72
CA HIS A 107 5.76 7.87 -4.12
C HIS A 107 6.70 6.81 -4.73
N PRO A 108 6.67 5.54 -4.27
CA PRO A 108 7.51 4.50 -4.80
C PRO A 108 7.14 4.26 -6.27
N PRO A 109 8.11 4.29 -7.21
CA PRO A 109 7.81 4.45 -8.63
C PRO A 109 7.01 3.29 -9.23
N HIS A 110 7.31 2.04 -8.84
CA HIS A 110 6.64 0.88 -9.42
C HIS A 110 5.22 0.72 -8.86
N ALA A 111 5.04 0.82 -7.54
CA ALA A 111 3.72 0.76 -6.94
C ALA A 111 2.83 1.93 -7.38
N THR A 112 3.39 3.14 -7.50
CA THR A 112 2.68 4.32 -8.00
C THR A 112 2.22 4.12 -9.44
N ALA A 113 3.02 3.45 -10.29
CA ALA A 113 2.64 3.14 -11.67
C ALA A 113 1.38 2.27 -11.74
N PHE A 114 1.22 1.26 -10.88
CA PHE A 114 -0.02 0.49 -10.77
C PHE A 114 -1.21 1.39 -10.41
N GLY A 115 -1.03 2.32 -9.48
CA GLY A 115 -2.04 3.31 -9.10
C GLY A 115 -2.43 4.24 -10.25
N MET A 116 -1.49 4.63 -11.12
CA MET A 116 -1.74 5.49 -12.27
C MET A 116 -2.57 4.79 -13.35
N VAL A 117 -2.32 3.51 -13.61
CA VAL A 117 -3.04 2.74 -14.64
C VAL A 117 -4.26 1.99 -14.08
N ARG A 118 -4.50 2.06 -12.77
CA ARG A 118 -5.58 1.31 -12.08
C ARG A 118 -5.49 -0.20 -12.32
N GLU A 119 -4.29 -0.73 -12.34
CA GLU A 119 -4.08 -2.17 -12.40
C GLU A 119 -4.02 -2.73 -10.99
N ALA A 120 -4.85 -3.72 -10.69
CA ALA A 120 -4.82 -4.39 -9.39
C ALA A 120 -3.45 -5.08 -9.17
N ILE A 121 -2.93 -4.99 -7.94
CA ILE A 121 -1.71 -5.70 -7.59
C ILE A 121 -1.97 -7.21 -7.66
N PRO A 122 -1.28 -7.97 -8.53
CA PRO A 122 -1.53 -9.41 -8.65
C PRO A 122 -1.14 -10.12 -7.37
N GLN A 123 -1.90 -11.14 -7.01
CA GLN A 123 -1.64 -12.02 -5.86
C GLN A 123 -1.15 -13.38 -6.35
N CYS A 124 -0.72 -14.23 -5.43
CA CYS A 124 -0.30 -15.60 -5.71
C CYS A 124 0.88 -15.72 -6.69
N LEU A 125 1.84 -14.82 -6.62
CA LEU A 125 3.05 -14.84 -7.46
C LEU A 125 4.35 -14.93 -6.67
N MET A 126 4.38 -14.46 -5.40
CA MET A 126 5.60 -14.38 -4.60
C MET A 126 5.27 -14.56 -3.12
N PRO A 127 5.94 -15.50 -2.39
CA PRO A 127 5.62 -15.79 -1.00
C PRO A 127 5.72 -14.58 -0.07
N GLU A 128 6.76 -13.75 -0.22
CA GLU A 128 6.98 -12.57 0.63
C GLU A 128 5.87 -11.54 0.48
N ALA A 129 5.34 -11.36 -0.74
CA ALA A 129 4.22 -10.46 -0.99
C ALA A 129 2.93 -11.00 -0.33
N GLU A 130 2.68 -12.31 -0.45
CA GLU A 130 1.52 -12.96 0.16
C GLU A 130 1.54 -12.87 1.68
N ILE A 131 2.70 -13.09 2.30
CA ILE A 131 2.84 -13.08 3.75
C ILE A 131 2.80 -11.66 4.31
N ASN A 132 3.56 -10.73 3.73
CA ASN A 132 3.77 -9.41 4.31
C ASN A 132 2.74 -8.36 3.88
N LEU A 133 2.24 -8.42 2.65
CA LEU A 133 1.32 -7.41 2.12
C LEU A 133 -0.14 -7.88 2.15
N GLY A 134 -0.39 -9.12 1.73
CA GLY A 134 -1.76 -9.56 1.45
C GLY A 134 -2.35 -8.84 0.25
N ASP A 135 -3.65 -8.52 0.30
CA ASP A 135 -4.32 -7.75 -0.75
C ASP A 135 -4.07 -6.25 -0.57
N VAL A 136 -3.64 -5.58 -1.64
CA VAL A 136 -3.30 -4.15 -1.62
C VAL A 136 -4.30 -3.37 -2.48
N PRO A 137 -5.17 -2.54 -1.85
CA PRO A 137 -6.17 -1.76 -2.57
C PRO A 137 -5.56 -0.53 -3.25
N ILE A 138 -6.29 -0.03 -4.25
CA ILE A 138 -6.05 1.27 -4.86
C ILE A 138 -7.24 2.17 -4.52
N ALA A 139 -7.02 3.16 -3.64
CA ALA A 139 -8.03 4.14 -3.28
C ALA A 139 -8.29 5.11 -4.45
N LYS A 140 -9.52 5.65 -4.54
CA LYS A 140 -9.87 6.65 -5.56
C LYS A 140 -8.99 7.89 -5.46
N TYR A 141 -8.80 8.57 -6.60
CA TYR A 141 -8.11 9.86 -6.61
C TYR A 141 -8.96 10.93 -5.91
N THR A 142 -8.31 11.70 -5.06
CA THR A 142 -8.83 12.93 -4.45
C THR A 142 -7.71 13.96 -4.36
N VAL A 143 -8.05 15.23 -4.25
CA VAL A 143 -7.03 16.29 -4.13
C VAL A 143 -6.32 16.18 -2.77
N PRO A 144 -4.97 16.12 -2.75
CA PRO A 144 -4.20 15.94 -1.53
C PRO A 144 -4.43 17.02 -0.47
N GLY A 145 -4.31 16.65 0.81
CA GLY A 145 -4.30 17.54 1.96
C GLY A 145 -5.66 17.86 2.58
N GLY A 146 -6.78 17.64 1.88
CA GLY A 146 -8.13 17.86 2.38
C GLY A 146 -8.70 16.73 3.24
N GLN A 147 -9.90 16.92 3.78
CA GLN A 147 -10.61 15.87 4.53
C GLN A 147 -11.02 14.72 3.60
N GLU A 148 -11.50 15.02 2.40
CA GLU A 148 -11.87 14.00 1.41
C GLU A 148 -10.71 13.06 1.06
N PHE A 149 -9.48 13.60 1.04
CA PHE A 149 -8.27 12.82 0.83
C PHE A 149 -8.02 11.79 1.95
N ALA A 150 -8.29 12.19 3.19
CA ALA A 150 -8.21 11.29 4.33
C ALA A 150 -9.36 10.26 4.34
N ASP A 151 -10.58 10.70 4.04
CA ASP A 151 -11.78 9.86 4.05
C ASP A 151 -11.76 8.77 2.97
N ALA A 152 -11.07 9.00 1.85
CA ALA A 152 -10.90 8.02 0.78
C ALA A 152 -10.18 6.73 1.22
N LEU A 153 -9.46 6.76 2.34
CA LEU A 153 -8.75 5.61 2.89
C LEU A 153 -9.61 4.75 3.83
N LEU A 154 -10.63 5.34 4.47
CA LEU A 154 -11.41 4.70 5.53
C LEU A 154 -11.97 3.31 5.14
N PRO A 155 -12.48 3.08 3.92
CA PRO A 155 -13.03 1.78 3.53
C PRO A 155 -12.04 0.61 3.59
N PHE A 156 -10.74 0.90 3.62
CA PHE A 156 -9.67 -0.09 3.51
C PHE A 156 -8.95 -0.37 4.83
N LEU A 157 -9.03 0.55 5.80
CA LEU A 157 -8.17 0.55 6.99
C LEU A 157 -8.25 -0.71 7.85
N ASP A 158 -9.40 -1.39 7.90
CA ASP A 158 -9.59 -2.61 8.70
C ASP A 158 -9.03 -3.89 8.02
N LYS A 159 -8.69 -3.79 6.73
CA LYS A 159 -8.37 -4.96 5.90
C LYS A 159 -6.91 -5.02 5.45
N THR A 160 -6.17 -3.91 5.53
CA THR A 160 -4.79 -3.82 5.05
C THR A 160 -4.00 -2.80 5.87
N ASP A 161 -2.68 -2.87 5.79
CA ASP A 161 -1.75 -1.91 6.41
C ASP A 161 -1.00 -1.07 5.36
N ILE A 162 -1.36 -1.20 4.07
CA ILE A 162 -0.82 -0.41 2.98
C ILE A 162 -1.86 -0.19 1.88
N ILE A 163 -1.96 1.04 1.39
CA ILE A 163 -2.93 1.46 0.36
C ILE A 163 -2.18 2.23 -0.73
N ILE A 164 -2.44 1.90 -1.99
CA ILE A 164 -2.03 2.75 -3.12
C ILE A 164 -3.11 3.83 -3.31
N GLN A 165 -2.68 5.07 -3.44
CA GLN A 165 -3.54 6.21 -3.76
C GLN A 165 -3.45 6.49 -5.26
N ALA A 166 -4.56 6.39 -5.95
CA ALA A 166 -4.61 6.54 -7.42
C ALA A 166 -4.00 7.88 -7.88
N ASN A 167 -3.09 7.83 -8.88
CA ASN A 167 -2.36 8.99 -9.42
C ASN A 167 -1.56 9.81 -8.39
N HIS A 168 -1.19 9.21 -7.25
CA HIS A 168 -0.47 9.93 -6.21
C HIS A 168 0.72 9.13 -5.69
N GLY A 169 0.51 8.14 -4.85
CA GLY A 169 1.57 7.36 -4.22
C GLY A 169 1.02 6.24 -3.36
N THR A 170 1.69 5.98 -2.24
CA THR A 170 1.29 4.95 -1.26
C THR A 170 1.20 5.53 0.14
N VAL A 171 0.31 5.00 0.96
CA VAL A 171 0.31 5.21 2.40
C VAL A 171 0.33 3.87 3.11
N SER A 172 1.28 3.70 4.02
CA SER A 172 1.45 2.51 4.85
C SER A 172 1.47 2.89 6.32
N TYR A 173 1.09 1.96 7.18
CA TYR A 173 0.97 2.23 8.60
C TYR A 173 1.20 0.98 9.43
N GLY A 174 1.55 1.18 10.70
CA GLY A 174 1.85 0.09 11.60
C GLY A 174 2.27 0.56 13.00
N PRO A 175 2.70 -0.37 13.86
CA PRO A 175 3.09 -0.07 15.23
C PRO A 175 4.43 0.69 15.35
N THR A 176 5.29 0.65 14.32
CA THR A 176 6.57 1.40 14.27
C THR A 176 6.78 2.04 12.90
N VAL A 177 7.65 3.07 12.84
CA VAL A 177 8.01 3.75 11.59
C VAL A 177 8.72 2.77 10.63
N GLU A 178 9.58 1.92 11.15
CA GLU A 178 10.30 0.93 10.36
C GLU A 178 9.35 -0.12 9.74
N GLN A 179 8.39 -0.64 10.51
CA GLN A 179 7.41 -1.60 9.97
C GLN A 179 6.54 -0.98 8.88
N ALA A 180 6.08 0.27 9.07
CA ALA A 180 5.36 0.98 8.03
C ALA A 180 6.20 1.19 6.77
N TYR A 181 7.50 1.52 6.92
CA TYR A 181 8.44 1.64 5.81
C TYR A 181 8.67 0.31 5.08
N PHE A 182 8.84 -0.80 5.81
CA PHE A 182 9.07 -2.11 5.18
C PHE A 182 7.92 -2.55 4.28
N LEU A 183 6.68 -2.20 4.61
CA LEU A 183 5.53 -2.45 3.72
C LEU A 183 5.69 -1.75 2.37
N VAL A 184 6.12 -0.49 2.37
CA VAL A 184 6.37 0.27 1.13
C VAL A 184 7.51 -0.34 0.34
N GLU A 185 8.62 -0.66 1.01
CA GLU A 185 9.79 -1.23 0.37
C GLU A 185 9.47 -2.58 -0.28
N THR A 186 8.73 -3.44 0.44
CA THR A 186 8.26 -4.74 -0.06
C THR A 186 7.31 -4.58 -1.24
N LEU A 187 6.34 -3.65 -1.14
CA LEU A 187 5.37 -3.42 -2.21
C LEU A 187 6.05 -2.95 -3.49
N ASP A 188 6.95 -1.96 -3.41
CA ASP A 188 7.61 -1.44 -4.61
C ASP A 188 8.55 -2.47 -5.25
N ALA A 189 9.29 -3.23 -4.43
CA ALA A 189 10.13 -4.31 -4.91
C ALA A 189 9.30 -5.40 -5.62
N TYR A 190 8.16 -5.76 -5.05
CA TYR A 190 7.23 -6.71 -5.66
C TYR A 190 6.67 -6.19 -6.99
N CYS A 191 6.16 -4.96 -7.03
CA CYS A 191 5.66 -4.32 -8.25
C CYS A 191 6.72 -4.29 -9.36
N ASN A 192 7.97 -3.97 -9.02
CA ASN A 192 9.10 -4.00 -9.96
C ASN A 192 9.33 -5.40 -10.53
N ILE A 193 9.41 -6.42 -9.66
CA ILE A 193 9.61 -7.82 -10.08
C ILE A 193 8.47 -8.27 -11.00
N VAL A 194 7.23 -7.97 -10.66
CA VAL A 194 6.05 -8.33 -11.46
C VAL A 194 6.09 -7.66 -12.85
N MET A 195 6.45 -6.38 -12.93
CA MET A 195 6.62 -5.67 -14.20
C MET A 195 7.73 -6.28 -15.04
N LEU A 196 8.88 -6.59 -14.46
CA LEU A 196 10.00 -7.27 -15.13
C LEU A 196 9.61 -8.67 -15.59
N ALA A 197 8.97 -9.46 -14.74
CA ALA A 197 8.49 -10.79 -15.11
C ALA A 197 7.51 -10.74 -16.28
N ARG A 198 6.60 -9.77 -16.29
CA ARG A 198 5.64 -9.57 -17.38
C ARG A 198 6.33 -9.21 -18.71
N SER A 199 7.43 -8.46 -18.67
CA SER A 199 8.21 -8.13 -19.86
C SER A 199 8.99 -9.33 -20.44
N LEU A 200 9.30 -10.31 -19.60
CA LEU A 200 9.95 -11.58 -20.01
C LEU A 200 8.95 -12.59 -20.57
N GLY A 201 7.66 -12.50 -20.19
CA GLY A 201 6.64 -13.40 -20.66
C GLY A 201 5.40 -13.43 -19.79
N LYS A 202 4.68 -14.57 -19.86
CA LYS A 202 3.48 -14.79 -19.03
C LYS A 202 3.91 -15.19 -17.62
N VAL A 203 3.41 -14.47 -16.60
CA VAL A 203 3.63 -14.82 -15.20
C VAL A 203 2.96 -16.16 -14.85
N GLN A 204 3.60 -16.91 -13.95
CA GLN A 204 3.09 -18.19 -13.44
C GLN A 204 2.58 -17.97 -12.02
N TYR A 205 1.28 -18.17 -11.84
CA TYR A 205 0.64 -18.07 -10.54
C TYR A 205 0.85 -19.35 -9.73
N PHE A 206 0.84 -19.23 -8.42
CA PHE A 206 0.75 -20.39 -7.54
C PHE A 206 -0.49 -21.22 -7.87
N THR A 207 -0.38 -22.51 -7.65
CA THR A 207 -1.54 -23.41 -7.63
C THR A 207 -2.44 -23.09 -6.44
N ARG A 208 -3.64 -23.66 -6.44
CA ARG A 208 -4.58 -23.54 -5.32
C ARG A 208 -3.97 -24.06 -4.01
N GLU A 209 -3.30 -25.18 -4.09
CA GLU A 209 -2.65 -25.84 -2.97
C GLU A 209 -1.53 -24.96 -2.40
N GLU A 210 -0.63 -24.46 -3.24
CA GLU A 210 0.46 -23.57 -2.83
C GLU A 210 -0.06 -22.27 -2.19
N ALA A 211 -1.12 -21.67 -2.74
CA ALA A 211 -1.74 -20.48 -2.17
C ALA A 211 -2.33 -20.77 -0.77
N ARG A 212 -2.98 -21.94 -0.58
CA ARG A 212 -3.50 -22.36 0.72
C ARG A 212 -2.39 -22.63 1.72
N GLU A 213 -1.33 -23.28 1.32
CA GLU A 213 -0.17 -23.55 2.20
C GLU A 213 0.46 -22.25 2.72
N LEU A 214 0.55 -21.21 1.87
CA LEU A 214 1.04 -19.89 2.29
C LEU A 214 0.10 -19.20 3.29
N LEU A 215 -1.22 -19.29 3.09
CA LEU A 215 -2.18 -18.74 4.05
C LEU A 215 -2.12 -19.48 5.40
N GLU A 216 -1.96 -20.80 5.39
CA GLU A 216 -1.77 -21.58 6.62
C GLU A 216 -0.43 -21.24 7.31
N LEU A 217 0.63 -20.97 6.55
CA LEU A 217 1.88 -20.46 7.10
C LEU A 217 1.68 -19.11 7.76
N LYS A 218 1.00 -18.16 7.08
CA LYS A 218 0.66 -16.84 7.61
C LYS A 218 -0.13 -16.93 8.91
N LYS A 219 -1.11 -17.83 8.97
CA LYS A 219 -1.91 -18.12 10.18
C LYS A 219 -1.05 -18.64 11.34
N ARG A 220 -0.12 -19.57 11.06
CA ARG A 220 0.83 -20.07 12.08
C ARG A 220 1.76 -18.99 12.62
N MET A 221 2.09 -17.97 11.81
CA MET A 221 2.85 -16.79 12.24
C MET A 221 2.01 -15.79 13.06
N GLY A 222 0.71 -16.07 13.28
CA GLY A 222 -0.20 -15.18 14.00
C GLY A 222 -0.64 -13.94 13.23
N LEU A 223 -0.38 -13.90 11.92
CA LEU A 223 -0.76 -12.81 11.04
C LEU A 223 -2.21 -12.99 10.58
N LYS A 224 -2.95 -11.89 10.51
CA LYS A 224 -4.33 -11.89 10.02
C LYS A 224 -4.36 -11.66 8.50
N ASP A 225 -5.27 -12.32 7.82
CA ASP A 225 -5.53 -12.09 6.40
C ASP A 225 -7.02 -12.39 6.12
N PRO A 226 -7.78 -11.44 5.56
CA PRO A 226 -9.19 -11.66 5.22
C PRO A 226 -9.43 -12.85 4.29
N ARG A 227 -8.44 -13.23 3.48
CA ARG A 227 -8.53 -14.36 2.54
C ARG A 227 -8.57 -15.74 3.20
N MET A 228 -8.23 -15.84 4.50
CA MET A 228 -8.32 -17.12 5.23
C MET A 228 -9.73 -17.70 5.29
N GLU A 229 -10.75 -16.84 5.15
CA GLU A 229 -12.16 -17.22 5.15
C GLU A 229 -12.76 -17.31 3.73
N MET A 230 -11.97 -17.02 2.68
CA MET A 230 -12.41 -17.06 1.29
C MET A 230 -12.41 -18.47 0.71
N LYS A 231 -13.23 -18.66 -0.33
CA LYS A 231 -13.19 -19.86 -1.17
C LYS A 231 -11.91 -19.86 -2.02
N ASP A 232 -11.44 -21.06 -2.38
CA ASP A 232 -10.20 -21.22 -3.15
C ASP A 232 -10.21 -20.46 -4.48
N CYS A 233 -11.34 -20.39 -5.17
CA CYS A 233 -11.48 -19.67 -6.44
C CYS A 233 -11.32 -18.14 -6.31
N GLU A 234 -11.36 -17.60 -5.10
CA GLU A 234 -11.26 -16.16 -4.82
C GLU A 234 -9.86 -15.73 -4.41
N LEU A 235 -9.00 -16.67 -3.99
CA LEU A 235 -7.72 -16.35 -3.36
C LEU A 235 -6.76 -15.51 -4.20
N CYS A 236 -6.69 -15.77 -5.50
CA CYS A 236 -5.77 -15.07 -6.42
C CYS A 236 -6.47 -13.96 -7.22
N ALA A 237 -7.71 -13.63 -6.90
CA ALA A 237 -8.56 -12.76 -7.72
C ALA A 237 -8.75 -11.35 -7.15
N ASN A 238 -7.97 -10.93 -6.15
CA ASN A 238 -8.12 -9.66 -5.44
C ASN A 238 -9.57 -9.41 -4.97
N ALA A 239 -10.23 -10.44 -4.45
CA ALA A 239 -11.66 -10.40 -4.13
C ALA A 239 -11.99 -9.50 -2.94
N VAL A 240 -11.02 -9.29 -2.01
CA VAL A 240 -11.22 -8.50 -0.79
C VAL A 240 -11.65 -7.06 -1.09
N PHE A 241 -11.12 -6.45 -2.15
CA PHE A 241 -11.39 -5.06 -2.52
C PHE A 241 -12.17 -4.91 -3.83
N ARG A 242 -12.67 -6.01 -4.40
CA ARG A 242 -13.37 -5.99 -5.70
C ARG A 242 -14.57 -5.06 -5.75
N GLU A 243 -15.29 -4.90 -4.64
CA GLU A 243 -16.45 -4.01 -4.57
C GLU A 243 -16.07 -2.55 -4.81
N SER A 244 -14.88 -2.13 -4.39
CA SER A 244 -14.39 -0.76 -4.59
C SER A 244 -13.93 -0.49 -6.04
N TRP A 245 -13.74 -1.51 -6.87
CA TRP A 245 -13.18 -1.37 -8.22
C TRP A 245 -14.08 -0.56 -9.16
N GLN A 246 -15.40 -0.65 -9.00
CA GLN A 246 -16.32 0.15 -9.82
C GLN A 246 -16.12 1.64 -9.61
N GLU A 247 -15.91 2.08 -8.38
CA GLU A 247 -15.67 3.48 -8.03
C GLU A 247 -14.27 3.96 -8.41
N THR A 248 -13.28 3.08 -8.30
CA THR A 248 -11.86 3.42 -8.52
C THR A 248 -11.40 3.17 -9.95
N GLY A 249 -12.15 2.41 -10.76
CA GLY A 249 -11.77 2.00 -12.10
C GLY A 249 -10.63 0.97 -12.13
N VAL A 250 -10.35 0.31 -11.00
CA VAL A 250 -9.34 -0.75 -10.88
C VAL A 250 -9.79 -2.00 -11.63
N GLY A 251 -8.87 -2.75 -12.16
CA GLY A 251 -9.14 -4.04 -12.83
C GLY A 251 -7.86 -4.85 -13.07
N ASN A 252 -8.02 -6.07 -13.49
CA ASN A 252 -6.94 -6.99 -13.87
C ASN A 252 -6.80 -7.02 -15.40
N ARG A 253 -6.12 -6.06 -16.00
CA ARG A 253 -5.96 -5.95 -17.46
C ARG A 253 -4.65 -6.58 -17.93
N ALA A 254 -3.57 -6.30 -17.21
CA ALA A 254 -2.24 -6.83 -17.50
C ALA A 254 -1.98 -8.17 -16.79
N PHE A 255 -2.57 -8.36 -15.62
CA PHE A 255 -2.39 -9.53 -14.76
C PHE A 255 -3.74 -10.19 -14.49
N SER A 256 -4.17 -11.08 -15.39
CA SER A 256 -5.39 -11.86 -15.18
C SER A 256 -5.09 -13.07 -14.29
N PRO A 257 -5.63 -13.13 -13.07
CA PRO A 257 -5.41 -14.27 -12.18
C PRO A 257 -6.10 -15.53 -12.73
N PRO A 258 -5.60 -16.73 -12.38
CA PRO A 258 -6.25 -17.96 -12.74
C PRO A 258 -7.64 -18.03 -12.09
N MET A 259 -8.64 -18.40 -12.87
CA MET A 259 -9.98 -18.71 -12.36
C MET A 259 -10.00 -20.19 -11.97
N PHE A 260 -9.87 -20.49 -10.70
CA PHE A 260 -10.09 -21.84 -10.18
C PHE A 260 -11.61 -22.07 -10.08
N ARG A 261 -12.16 -22.89 -10.97
CA ARG A 261 -13.56 -23.35 -10.88
C ARG A 261 -13.58 -24.72 -10.22
N ASP A 262 -14.36 -24.86 -9.16
CA ASP A 262 -14.54 -26.15 -8.49
C ASP A 262 -15.13 -27.18 -9.47
N GLY A 263 -14.40 -28.26 -9.72
CA GLY A 263 -14.86 -29.40 -10.53
C GLY A 263 -14.77 -29.25 -12.05
N GLU A 264 -14.28 -28.13 -12.59
CA GLU A 264 -13.95 -28.07 -14.02
C GLU A 264 -12.45 -28.34 -14.21
N PRO A 265 -12.07 -29.23 -15.16
CA PRO A 265 -10.69 -29.32 -15.60
C PRO A 265 -10.25 -27.95 -16.12
N GLU A 266 -8.99 -27.61 -15.89
CA GLU A 266 -8.37 -26.40 -16.45
C GLU A 266 -8.80 -26.26 -17.91
N LEU A 267 -9.48 -25.16 -18.23
CA LEU A 267 -10.00 -24.95 -19.58
C LEU A 267 -8.80 -24.98 -20.51
N ASP A 268 -8.66 -26.05 -21.25
CA ASP A 268 -7.64 -26.20 -22.27
C ASP A 268 -7.81 -25.06 -23.29
N ARG A 269 -7.02 -24.00 -23.06
CA ARG A 269 -7.07 -22.80 -23.90
C ARG A 269 -6.72 -23.12 -25.35
N GLU A 270 -5.87 -24.11 -25.59
CA GLU A 270 -5.54 -24.56 -26.93
C GLU A 270 -6.75 -25.19 -27.59
N HIS A 271 -7.48 -26.02 -26.85
CA HIS A 271 -8.75 -26.63 -27.35
C HIS A 271 -9.82 -25.55 -27.58
N LEU A 272 -9.96 -24.57 -26.71
CA LEU A 272 -10.92 -23.47 -26.89
C LEU A 272 -10.57 -22.59 -28.10
N VAL A 273 -9.29 -22.19 -28.24
CA VAL A 273 -8.82 -21.42 -29.40
C VAL A 273 -9.04 -22.23 -30.70
N LYS A 274 -8.73 -23.52 -30.70
CA LYS A 274 -8.96 -24.40 -31.84
C LYS A 274 -10.45 -24.46 -32.20
N THR A 275 -11.32 -24.68 -31.23
CA THR A 275 -12.77 -24.76 -31.41
C THR A 275 -13.36 -23.45 -31.94
N ILE A 276 -12.97 -22.30 -31.39
CA ILE A 276 -13.39 -20.97 -31.85
C ILE A 276 -12.86 -20.70 -33.26
N THR A 277 -11.60 -21.02 -33.53
CA THR A 277 -11.01 -20.86 -34.88
C THR A 277 -11.74 -21.71 -35.90
N GLU A 278 -12.05 -22.97 -35.62
CA GLU A 278 -12.81 -23.87 -36.48
C GLU A 278 -14.23 -23.34 -36.75
N GLN A 279 -14.91 -22.82 -35.71
CA GLN A 279 -16.25 -22.23 -35.87
C GLN A 279 -16.24 -20.96 -36.75
N VAL A 280 -15.25 -20.10 -36.54
CA VAL A 280 -15.06 -18.86 -37.34
C VAL A 280 -14.75 -19.21 -38.79
N MET A 281 -13.85 -20.16 -39.05
CA MET A 281 -13.49 -20.61 -40.38
C MET A 281 -14.68 -21.27 -41.10
N GLN A 282 -15.48 -22.06 -40.37
CA GLN A 282 -16.73 -22.64 -40.90
C GLN A 282 -17.77 -21.57 -41.27
N ALA A 283 -17.90 -20.53 -40.46
CA ALA A 283 -18.81 -19.42 -40.74
C ALA A 283 -18.35 -18.56 -41.94
N LEU A 284 -17.04 -18.38 -42.11
CA LEU A 284 -16.44 -17.65 -43.25
C LEU A 284 -16.45 -18.47 -44.55
N GLY A 285 -16.34 -19.80 -44.47
CA GLY A 285 -16.34 -20.68 -45.62
C GLY A 285 -17.77 -21.00 -46.19
N ARG A 286 -18.81 -20.50 -45.57
CA ARG A 286 -20.21 -20.61 -46.02
C ARG A 286 -20.74 -19.40 -46.79
N ARG A 287 -19.83 -18.54 -47.28
CA ARG A 287 -20.19 -17.44 -48.18
C ARG A 287 -19.81 -17.74 -49.61
#